data_ec69411f0cb818441816e11ac67fb0c5
#
_entry.id   ec69411f0cb818441816e11ac67fb0c5
#
_cell.length_a   1.000
_cell.length_b   1.000
_cell.length_c   1.000
_cell.angle_alpha   90.00
_cell.angle_beta   90.00
_cell.angle_gamma   90.00
#
_symmetry.space_group_name_H-M   'P 1'
#
loop_
_entity.id
_entity.type
_entity.pdbx_description
1 polymer ?
#
loop_
_entity_poly.entity_id
_entity_poly.type
_entity_poly.pdbx_seq_one_letter_code
_entity_poly.pdbx_strand_id
1 'polypeptide(L)'
;MNSDYFVNREISNAPVLLILDRIDDPITPLLTQWTYQSMIHEFFVIKNGRVKMETPNLSAEYVMNFDNDTFYGEQMFSPIWSVAESVQNLVNRYQKLTLQSTKFSSIADMKKFMQDYPEYKRLSQHVNKHVTLASELMKISDKINLRTISQFEQDLVNGNESAEIIWTSLRVFLKDPQITNYHKLRLCMLVLCHVGIHQPLDHLSTFGFSDDDISVTYKILALIFCLRCFSS
;
A
#
# COMPACT_ATOMS: atom_id res chain seq x y z
N MET A 1 -32.65 11.31 17.34
CA MET A 1 -31.48 11.58 16.45
C MET A 1 -31.34 13.08 16.36
N ASN A 2 -30.24 13.64 16.84
CA ASN A 2 -30.02 15.09 16.78
C ASN A 2 -29.68 15.49 15.34
N SER A 3 -30.64 16.08 14.65
CA SER A 3 -30.48 16.63 13.29
C SER A 3 -29.48 17.79 13.23
N ASP A 4 -29.16 18.40 14.36
CA ASP A 4 -28.31 19.59 14.42
C ASP A 4 -26.85 19.37 14.11
N TYR A 5 -26.37 18.13 14.17
CA TYR A 5 -25.00 17.77 13.79
C TYR A 5 -24.71 17.88 12.28
N PHE A 6 -25.76 17.89 11.45
CA PHE A 6 -25.64 17.91 9.99
C PHE A 6 -26.02 19.26 9.37
N VAL A 7 -26.43 20.23 10.18
CA VAL A 7 -26.83 21.57 9.72
C VAL A 7 -25.72 22.56 10.05
N ASN A 8 -24.76 22.73 9.16
CA ASN A 8 -23.77 23.80 9.27
C ASN A 8 -24.26 25.02 8.47
N ARG A 9 -24.81 26.03 9.17
CA ARG A 9 -25.44 27.22 8.57
C ARG A 9 -24.44 28.25 7.99
N GLU A 10 -23.14 28.07 8.21
CA GLU A 10 -22.11 29.02 7.82
C GLU A 10 -21.33 28.64 6.53
N ILE A 11 -21.62 27.49 5.95
CA ILE A 11 -20.93 27.02 4.74
C ILE A 11 -21.75 27.40 3.50
N SER A 12 -21.18 28.19 2.61
CA SER A 12 -21.81 28.61 1.35
C SER A 12 -22.13 27.43 0.42
N ASN A 13 -21.42 26.31 0.55
CA ASN A 13 -21.65 25.07 -0.19
C ASN A 13 -21.96 23.94 0.80
N ALA A 14 -23.12 23.32 0.67
CA ALA A 14 -23.49 22.17 1.49
C ALA A 14 -22.54 21.00 1.21
N PRO A 15 -22.05 20.29 2.27
CA PRO A 15 -21.26 19.08 2.07
C PRO A 15 -22.12 18.01 1.39
N VAL A 16 -21.53 17.29 0.42
CA VAL A 16 -22.16 16.18 -0.29
C VAL A 16 -21.65 14.86 0.32
N LEU A 17 -22.59 14.03 0.78
CA LEU A 17 -22.31 12.66 1.19
C LEU A 17 -22.53 11.73 -0.01
N LEU A 18 -21.44 11.13 -0.52
CA LEU A 18 -21.51 10.11 -1.55
C LEU A 18 -21.38 8.72 -0.90
N ILE A 19 -22.39 7.89 -1.08
CA ILE A 19 -22.40 6.50 -0.61
C ILE A 19 -22.27 5.60 -1.84
N LEU A 20 -21.17 4.82 -1.88
CA LEU A 20 -20.89 3.86 -2.94
C LEU A 20 -20.98 2.44 -2.37
N ASP A 21 -21.63 1.54 -3.11
CA ASP A 21 -21.65 0.13 -2.76
C ASP A 21 -20.38 -0.57 -3.32
N ARG A 22 -19.82 -1.48 -2.55
CA ARG A 22 -18.66 -2.29 -2.98
C ARG A 22 -18.98 -3.22 -4.16
N ILE A 23 -20.24 -3.53 -4.36
CA ILE A 23 -20.72 -4.32 -5.50
C ILE A 23 -20.41 -3.64 -6.83
N ASP A 24 -20.49 -2.30 -6.86
CA ASP A 24 -20.25 -1.52 -8.08
C ASP A 24 -18.79 -1.62 -8.54
N ASP A 25 -17.86 -1.84 -7.60
CA ASP A 25 -16.44 -2.02 -7.90
C ASP A 25 -15.79 -3.08 -6.98
N PRO A 26 -15.93 -4.37 -7.30
CA PRO A 26 -15.24 -5.43 -6.58
C PRO A 26 -13.78 -5.62 -6.99
N ILE A 27 -13.34 -5.00 -8.09
CA ILE A 27 -12.03 -5.21 -8.72
C ILE A 27 -10.96 -4.32 -8.11
N THR A 28 -11.20 -3.02 -7.96
CA THR A 28 -10.19 -2.06 -7.46
C THR A 28 -9.53 -2.48 -6.14
N PRO A 29 -10.23 -3.05 -5.14
CA PRO A 29 -9.58 -3.52 -3.92
C PRO A 29 -8.63 -4.71 -4.11
N LEU A 30 -8.76 -5.43 -5.21
CA LEU A 30 -7.92 -6.58 -5.54
C LEU A 30 -6.65 -6.18 -6.31
N LEU A 31 -6.60 -4.95 -6.84
CA LEU A 31 -5.44 -4.46 -7.58
C LEU A 31 -4.32 -4.00 -6.64
N THR A 32 -3.09 -4.17 -7.09
CA THR A 32 -1.91 -3.65 -6.39
C THR A 32 -1.92 -2.13 -6.39
N GLN A 33 -1.91 -1.53 -5.20
CA GLN A 33 -1.85 -0.10 -5.01
C GLN A 33 -0.39 0.36 -4.86
N TRP A 34 0.04 1.31 -5.70
CA TRP A 34 1.43 1.76 -5.76
C TRP A 34 1.71 3.04 -4.97
N THR A 35 0.75 3.52 -4.16
CA THR A 35 0.98 4.68 -3.28
C THR A 35 1.76 4.27 -2.04
N TYR A 36 2.55 5.20 -1.50
CA TYR A 36 3.46 4.94 -0.39
C TYR A 36 2.74 4.36 0.83
N GLN A 37 1.64 4.98 1.26
CA GLN A 37 0.86 4.50 2.40
C GLN A 37 0.25 3.12 2.14
N SER A 38 -0.28 2.90 0.95
CA SER A 38 -0.90 1.62 0.61
C SER A 38 0.11 0.49 0.60
N MET A 39 1.31 0.71 0.05
CA MET A 39 2.39 -0.28 0.09
C MET A 39 2.89 -0.54 1.52
N ILE A 40 3.01 0.50 2.35
CA ILE A 40 3.34 0.29 3.76
C ILE A 40 2.27 -0.57 4.45
N HIS A 41 0.99 -0.31 4.18
CA HIS A 41 -0.10 -1.09 4.77
C HIS A 41 -0.12 -2.53 4.26
N GLU A 42 0.09 -2.73 2.99
CA GLU A 42 0.10 -4.06 2.34
C GLU A 42 1.19 -4.97 2.94
N PHE A 43 2.42 -4.45 3.11
CA PHE A 43 3.57 -5.27 3.50
C PHE A 43 3.89 -5.26 4.99
N PHE A 44 3.54 -4.20 5.72
CA PHE A 44 3.88 -4.05 7.14
C PHE A 44 2.68 -3.81 8.05
N VAL A 45 1.49 -3.64 7.50
CA VAL A 45 0.22 -3.39 8.20
C VAL A 45 0.27 -2.16 9.12
N ILE A 46 -0.37 -1.07 8.68
CA ILE A 46 -0.57 0.11 9.54
C ILE A 46 -1.73 -0.20 10.51
N LYS A 47 -1.42 -0.28 11.80
CA LYS A 47 -2.42 -0.51 12.86
C LYS A 47 -2.36 0.61 13.88
N ASN A 48 -3.48 1.31 14.09
CA ASN A 48 -3.58 2.44 15.02
C ASN A 48 -2.50 3.53 14.75
N GLY A 49 -2.23 3.84 13.49
CA GLY A 49 -1.22 4.81 13.10
C GLY A 49 0.23 4.36 13.38
N ARG A 50 0.48 3.07 13.55
CA ARG A 50 1.81 2.50 13.81
C ARG A 50 2.11 1.38 12.85
N VAL A 51 3.38 1.24 12.51
CA VAL A 51 3.95 0.16 11.70
C VAL A 51 5.00 -0.55 12.52
N LYS A 52 4.85 -1.86 12.68
CA LYS A 52 5.90 -2.72 13.20
C LYS A 52 6.61 -3.39 12.03
N MET A 53 7.89 -3.17 11.94
CA MET A 53 8.72 -3.81 10.94
C MET A 53 9.65 -4.81 11.62
N GLU A 54 9.44 -6.08 11.30
CA GLU A 54 10.24 -7.19 11.79
C GLU A 54 10.92 -7.87 10.60
N THR A 55 12.18 -7.60 10.42
CA THR A 55 13.03 -8.28 9.44
C THR A 55 14.14 -9.01 10.17
N PRO A 56 14.83 -10.00 9.56
CA PRO A 56 15.89 -10.74 10.23
C PRO A 56 16.97 -9.87 10.89
N ASN A 57 17.17 -8.66 10.37
CA ASN A 57 18.23 -7.75 10.80
C ASN A 57 17.72 -6.50 11.50
N LEU A 58 16.41 -6.29 11.57
CA LEU A 58 15.82 -5.06 12.09
C LEU A 58 14.46 -5.33 12.71
N SER A 59 14.31 -4.93 13.98
CA SER A 59 13.01 -4.81 14.64
C SER A 59 12.81 -3.34 15.00
N ALA A 60 11.81 -2.69 14.40
CA ALA A 60 11.52 -1.29 14.61
C ALA A 60 10.01 -1.02 14.60
N GLU A 61 9.58 -0.07 15.42
CA GLU A 61 8.22 0.44 15.42
C GLU A 61 8.24 1.93 15.03
N TYR A 62 7.46 2.28 14.01
CA TYR A 62 7.35 3.64 13.51
C TYR A 62 5.93 4.18 13.68
N VAL A 63 5.83 5.43 14.12
CA VAL A 63 4.56 6.17 14.14
C VAL A 63 4.35 6.82 12.79
N MET A 64 3.20 6.54 12.18
CA MET A 64 2.75 7.08 10.89
C MET A 64 1.66 8.12 11.15
N ASN A 65 2.07 9.36 11.38
CA ASN A 65 1.17 10.48 11.66
C ASN A 65 1.53 11.65 10.75
N PHE A 66 0.60 12.04 9.88
CA PHE A 66 0.77 13.12 8.91
C PHE A 66 0.89 14.50 9.56
N ASP A 67 0.31 14.72 10.75
CA ASP A 67 0.39 16.01 11.43
C ASP A 67 1.80 16.29 11.98
N ASN A 68 2.49 15.25 12.45
CA ASN A 68 3.82 15.35 13.06
C ASN A 68 4.96 15.01 12.11
N ASP A 69 4.65 14.42 10.97
CA ASP A 69 5.59 13.99 9.96
C ASP A 69 5.23 14.60 8.61
N THR A 70 5.80 15.77 8.34
CA THR A 70 5.55 16.52 7.11
C THR A 70 5.88 15.73 5.86
N PHE A 71 6.99 14.95 5.88
CA PHE A 71 7.35 14.09 4.75
C PHE A 71 6.28 13.04 4.48
N TYR A 72 5.80 12.36 5.53
CA TYR A 72 4.74 11.39 5.37
C TYR A 72 3.45 12.04 4.88
N GLY A 73 3.06 13.18 5.44
CA GLY A 73 1.88 13.94 5.04
C GLY A 73 1.88 14.32 3.55
N GLU A 74 3.04 14.73 3.03
CA GLU A 74 3.21 15.11 1.63
C GLU A 74 3.29 13.91 0.68
N GLN A 75 3.87 12.78 1.13
CA GLN A 75 4.20 11.65 0.28
C GLN A 75 3.26 10.45 0.40
N MET A 76 2.35 10.40 1.37
CA MET A 76 1.55 9.21 1.65
C MET A 76 0.71 8.73 0.46
N PHE A 77 0.23 9.64 -0.37
CA PHE A 77 -0.53 9.33 -1.60
C PHE A 77 0.32 9.37 -2.88
N SER A 78 1.60 9.67 -2.75
CA SER A 78 2.52 9.69 -3.89
C SER A 78 2.88 8.26 -4.33
N PRO A 79 3.08 8.02 -5.63
CA PRO A 79 3.56 6.74 -6.12
C PRO A 79 4.95 6.43 -5.56
N ILE A 80 5.22 5.15 -5.26
CA ILE A 80 6.48 4.73 -4.60
C ILE A 80 7.75 5.17 -5.34
N TRP A 81 7.71 5.25 -6.67
CA TRP A 81 8.87 5.68 -7.46
C TRP A 81 9.18 7.18 -7.27
N SER A 82 8.19 8.05 -7.06
CA SER A 82 8.44 9.45 -6.73
C SER A 82 8.86 9.64 -5.28
N VAL A 83 8.40 8.75 -4.39
CA VAL A 83 8.85 8.74 -2.98
C VAL A 83 10.34 8.43 -2.88
N ALA A 84 10.90 7.56 -3.71
CA ALA A 84 12.33 7.26 -3.73
C ALA A 84 13.17 8.52 -3.99
N GLU A 85 12.76 9.35 -4.95
CA GLU A 85 13.41 10.64 -5.22
C GLU A 85 13.25 11.62 -4.04
N SER A 86 12.04 11.69 -3.47
CA SER A 86 11.75 12.54 -2.32
C SER A 86 12.58 12.15 -1.08
N VAL A 87 12.77 10.84 -0.85
CA VAL A 87 13.65 10.32 0.21
C VAL A 87 15.10 10.73 -0.03
N GLN A 88 15.58 10.67 -1.28
CA GLN A 88 16.94 11.13 -1.61
C GLN A 88 17.10 12.62 -1.31
N ASN A 89 16.10 13.44 -1.63
CA ASN A 89 16.11 14.87 -1.32
C ASN A 89 16.10 15.12 0.20
N LEU A 90 15.35 14.32 0.96
CA LEU A 90 15.33 14.36 2.42
C LEU A 90 16.71 14.03 3.02
N VAL A 91 17.38 13.01 2.50
CA VAL A 91 18.76 12.64 2.88
C VAL A 91 19.75 13.77 2.56
N ASN A 92 19.67 14.33 1.36
CA ASN A 92 20.55 15.44 0.94
C ASN A 92 20.38 16.66 1.84
N ARG A 93 19.14 17.00 2.23
CA ARG A 93 18.84 18.07 3.19
C ARG A 93 19.49 17.79 4.56
N TYR A 94 19.34 16.57 5.06
CA TYR A 94 19.95 16.16 6.33
C TYR A 94 21.48 16.24 6.29
N GLN A 95 22.11 15.75 5.21
CA GLN A 95 23.56 15.81 5.03
C GLN A 95 24.07 17.26 5.01
N LYS A 96 23.39 18.17 4.32
CA LYS A 96 23.77 19.60 4.32
C LYS A 96 23.75 20.20 5.73
N LEU A 97 22.71 19.91 6.50
CA LEU A 97 22.60 20.37 7.89
C LEU A 97 23.69 19.76 8.79
N THR A 98 23.99 18.47 8.59
CA THR A 98 25.08 17.80 9.33
C THR A 98 26.44 18.42 9.03
N LEU A 99 26.75 18.70 7.77
CA LEU A 99 28.00 19.36 7.39
C LEU A 99 28.14 20.78 7.95
N GLN A 100 27.04 21.52 8.05
CA GLN A 100 27.02 22.85 8.68
C GLN A 100 27.22 22.74 10.20
N SER A 101 26.67 21.71 10.84
CA SER A 101 26.77 21.50 12.28
C SER A 101 28.14 21.04 12.76
N THR A 102 29.01 20.57 11.87
CA THR A 102 30.38 20.15 12.22
C THR A 102 31.42 21.27 12.08
N LYS A 103 31.07 22.44 11.54
CA LYS A 103 31.96 23.57 11.31
C LYS A 103 31.58 24.76 12.21
N PHE A 104 31.83 24.63 13.52
CA PHE A 104 31.68 25.75 14.43
C PHE A 104 32.93 26.64 14.36
N SER A 105 32.80 27.86 13.86
CA SER A 105 33.85 28.85 13.85
C SER A 105 33.71 29.91 14.96
N SER A 106 32.53 29.96 15.61
CA SER A 106 32.27 30.93 16.67
C SER A 106 31.32 30.39 17.75
N ILE A 107 31.31 31.04 18.93
CA ILE A 107 30.34 30.75 20.01
C ILE A 107 28.91 31.05 19.56
N ALA A 108 28.72 32.01 18.65
CA ALA A 108 27.43 32.34 18.07
C ALA A 108 26.87 31.18 17.22
N ASP A 109 27.74 30.51 16.44
CA ASP A 109 27.37 29.34 15.63
C ASP A 109 26.94 28.18 16.52
N MET A 110 27.68 27.96 17.61
CA MET A 110 27.35 26.91 18.58
C MET A 110 25.99 27.17 19.26
N LYS A 111 25.72 28.43 19.65
CA LYS A 111 24.45 28.83 20.25
C LYS A 111 23.28 28.63 19.29
N LYS A 112 23.44 28.98 18.01
CA LYS A 112 22.45 28.79 16.96
C LYS A 112 22.18 27.30 16.75
N PHE A 113 23.23 26.48 16.65
CA PHE A 113 23.05 25.02 16.52
C PHE A 113 22.29 24.42 17.70
N MET A 114 22.55 24.84 18.93
CA MET A 114 21.80 24.36 20.10
C MET A 114 20.31 24.73 20.03
N GLN A 115 19.98 25.88 19.45
CA GLN A 115 18.59 26.28 19.23
C GLN A 115 17.92 25.43 18.15
N ASP A 116 18.64 25.08 17.07
CA ASP A 116 18.14 24.30 15.93
C ASP A 116 18.22 22.78 16.17
N TYR A 117 18.88 22.33 17.25
CA TYR A 117 19.11 20.92 17.57
C TYR A 117 17.84 20.06 17.64
N PRO A 118 16.70 20.51 18.20
CA PRO A 118 15.47 19.73 18.22
C PRO A 118 14.95 19.43 16.81
N GLU A 119 15.03 20.40 15.90
CA GLU A 119 14.62 20.20 14.49
C GLU A 119 15.57 19.23 13.77
N TYR A 120 16.88 19.37 13.98
CA TYR A 120 17.88 18.44 13.47
C TYR A 120 17.63 17.01 13.94
N LYS A 121 17.35 16.80 15.22
CA LYS A 121 17.04 15.49 15.80
C LYS A 121 15.77 14.89 15.18
N ARG A 122 14.72 15.70 15.02
CA ARG A 122 13.47 15.28 14.38
C ARG A 122 13.71 14.89 12.93
N LEU A 123 14.44 15.69 12.17
CA LEU A 123 14.78 15.41 10.77
C LEU A 123 15.58 14.10 10.66
N SER A 124 16.55 13.87 11.54
CA SER A 124 17.32 12.62 11.57
C SER A 124 16.42 11.39 11.76
N GLN A 125 15.44 11.48 12.67
CA GLN A 125 14.49 10.39 12.90
C GLN A 125 13.58 10.14 11.68
N HIS A 126 13.11 11.19 11.01
CA HIS A 126 12.30 11.07 9.79
C HIS A 126 13.12 10.48 8.65
N VAL A 127 14.36 10.93 8.44
CA VAL A 127 15.27 10.36 7.45
C VAL A 127 15.44 8.86 7.67
N ASN A 128 15.82 8.45 8.88
CA ASN A 128 16.03 7.03 9.20
C ASN A 128 14.76 6.21 8.95
N LYS A 129 13.60 6.69 9.40
CA LYS A 129 12.31 6.02 9.20
C LYS A 129 12.01 5.83 7.71
N HIS A 130 12.01 6.89 6.92
CA HIS A 130 11.58 6.83 5.53
C HIS A 130 12.59 6.15 4.61
N VAL A 131 13.88 6.29 4.86
CA VAL A 131 14.93 5.52 4.16
C VAL A 131 14.73 4.02 4.40
N THR A 132 14.51 3.63 5.66
CA THR A 132 14.31 2.23 6.02
C THR A 132 13.04 1.66 5.41
N LEU A 133 11.90 2.35 5.56
CA LEU A 133 10.63 1.91 4.99
C LEU A 133 10.70 1.79 3.47
N ALA A 134 11.19 2.82 2.77
CA ALA A 134 11.30 2.80 1.31
C ALA A 134 12.24 1.69 0.82
N SER A 135 13.39 1.50 1.49
CA SER A 135 14.35 0.45 1.13
C SER A 135 13.75 -0.94 1.30
N GLU A 136 13.05 -1.22 2.40
CA GLU A 136 12.44 -2.53 2.63
C GLU A 136 11.26 -2.78 1.68
N LEU A 137 10.45 -1.77 1.38
CA LEU A 137 9.38 -1.88 0.38
C LEU A 137 9.93 -2.26 -0.99
N MET A 138 11.02 -1.62 -1.43
CA MET A 138 11.66 -1.94 -2.72
C MET A 138 12.21 -3.37 -2.72
N LYS A 139 12.89 -3.80 -1.65
CA LYS A 139 13.39 -5.18 -1.54
C LYS A 139 12.28 -6.23 -1.62
N ILE A 140 11.16 -5.99 -0.93
CA ILE A 140 10.01 -6.90 -0.97
C ILE A 140 9.39 -6.90 -2.36
N SER A 141 9.17 -5.73 -2.95
CA SER A 141 8.63 -5.59 -4.31
C SER A 141 9.45 -6.34 -5.35
N ASP A 142 10.79 -6.21 -5.29
CA ASP A 142 11.69 -6.92 -6.19
C ASP A 142 11.69 -8.43 -5.93
N LYS A 143 11.67 -8.84 -4.65
CA LYS A 143 11.67 -10.26 -4.27
C LYS A 143 10.46 -11.02 -4.81
N ILE A 144 9.27 -10.44 -4.74
CA ILE A 144 8.03 -11.08 -5.22
C ILE A 144 7.71 -10.72 -6.68
N ASN A 145 8.59 -9.98 -7.34
CA ASN A 145 8.38 -9.46 -8.71
C ASN A 145 7.02 -8.73 -8.87
N LEU A 146 6.72 -7.81 -7.93
CA LEU A 146 5.43 -7.12 -7.83
C LEU A 146 5.04 -6.41 -9.13
N ARG A 147 6.02 -5.94 -9.90
CA ARG A 147 5.78 -5.28 -11.21
C ARG A 147 5.11 -6.23 -12.20
N THR A 148 5.59 -7.46 -12.30
CA THR A 148 5.01 -8.46 -13.20
C THR A 148 3.60 -8.87 -12.76
N ILE A 149 3.37 -8.97 -11.44
CA ILE A 149 2.05 -9.17 -10.87
C ILE A 149 1.11 -8.03 -11.28
N SER A 150 1.53 -6.79 -11.05
CA SER A 150 0.72 -5.61 -11.36
C SER A 150 0.47 -5.43 -12.86
N GLN A 151 1.44 -5.80 -13.72
CA GLN A 151 1.23 -5.81 -15.16
C GLN A 151 0.14 -6.82 -15.56
N PHE A 152 0.18 -8.03 -15.01
CA PHE A 152 -0.86 -9.03 -15.23
C PHE A 152 -2.23 -8.55 -14.75
N GLU A 153 -2.30 -7.91 -13.58
CA GLU A 153 -3.54 -7.30 -13.06
C GLU A 153 -4.12 -6.27 -14.06
N GLN A 154 -3.26 -5.41 -14.62
CA GLN A 154 -3.68 -4.39 -15.58
C GLN A 154 -4.11 -4.98 -16.92
N ASP A 155 -3.36 -5.95 -17.45
CA ASP A 155 -3.69 -6.62 -18.71
C ASP A 155 -5.03 -7.35 -18.59
N LEU A 156 -5.29 -7.97 -17.44
CA LEU A 156 -6.56 -8.60 -17.12
C LEU A 156 -7.73 -7.60 -17.15
N VAL A 157 -7.59 -6.47 -16.44
CA VAL A 157 -8.66 -5.47 -16.34
C VAL A 157 -8.91 -4.76 -17.66
N ASN A 158 -7.89 -4.59 -18.50
CA ASN A 158 -8.03 -4.01 -19.84
C ASN A 158 -8.76 -4.94 -20.81
N GLY A 159 -8.93 -6.23 -20.47
CA GLY A 159 -9.77 -7.17 -21.24
C GLY A 159 -9.23 -7.54 -22.62
N ASN A 160 -7.91 -7.43 -22.83
CA ASN A 160 -7.30 -7.66 -24.15
C ASN A 160 -6.97 -9.15 -24.43
N GLU A 161 -7.10 -10.04 -23.43
CA GLU A 161 -6.67 -11.42 -23.53
C GLU A 161 -7.84 -12.41 -23.44
N SER A 162 -7.68 -13.57 -24.10
CA SER A 162 -8.66 -14.66 -23.98
C SER A 162 -8.58 -15.33 -22.60
N ALA A 163 -9.69 -15.92 -22.16
CA ALA A 163 -9.77 -16.63 -20.89
C ALA A 163 -8.68 -17.72 -20.74
N GLU A 164 -8.34 -18.42 -21.83
CA GLU A 164 -7.31 -19.48 -21.81
C GLU A 164 -5.90 -18.90 -21.53
N ILE A 165 -5.57 -17.76 -22.12
CA ILE A 165 -4.31 -17.07 -21.88
C ILE A 165 -4.23 -16.61 -20.42
N ILE A 166 -5.30 -15.99 -19.92
CA ILE A 166 -5.41 -15.52 -18.54
C ILE A 166 -5.19 -16.68 -17.55
N TRP A 167 -5.85 -17.81 -17.73
CA TRP A 167 -5.69 -18.99 -16.87
C TRP A 167 -4.29 -19.59 -16.95
N THR A 168 -3.67 -19.58 -18.13
CA THR A 168 -2.31 -20.06 -18.31
C THR A 168 -1.31 -19.17 -17.59
N SER A 169 -1.45 -17.85 -17.71
CA SER A 169 -0.63 -16.87 -17.02
C SER A 169 -0.80 -16.95 -15.50
N LEU A 170 -2.02 -17.07 -15.00
CA LEU A 170 -2.30 -17.25 -13.57
C LEU A 170 -1.58 -18.48 -13.01
N ARG A 171 -1.59 -19.61 -13.71
CA ARG A 171 -0.89 -20.84 -13.27
C ARG A 171 0.61 -20.64 -13.08
N VAL A 172 1.25 -19.76 -13.84
CA VAL A 172 2.66 -19.42 -13.67
C VAL A 172 2.88 -18.74 -12.31
N PHE A 173 2.04 -17.75 -11.97
CA PHE A 173 2.13 -17.06 -10.68
C PHE A 173 1.82 -18.00 -9.50
N LEU A 174 0.85 -18.89 -9.64
CA LEU A 174 0.49 -19.84 -8.58
C LEU A 174 1.62 -20.82 -8.24
N LYS A 175 2.45 -21.18 -9.21
CA LYS A 175 3.61 -22.07 -9.03
C LYS A 175 4.84 -21.37 -8.46
N ASP A 176 4.90 -20.03 -8.51
CA ASP A 176 6.06 -19.30 -8.04
C ASP A 176 6.14 -19.34 -6.50
N PRO A 177 7.21 -19.93 -5.91
CA PRO A 177 7.35 -20.01 -4.46
C PRO A 177 7.68 -18.65 -3.79
N GLN A 178 8.10 -17.64 -4.55
CA GLN A 178 8.43 -16.32 -4.02
C GLN A 178 7.17 -15.49 -3.77
N ILE A 179 6.07 -15.79 -4.46
CA ILE A 179 4.78 -15.11 -4.30
C ILE A 179 4.05 -15.72 -3.10
N THR A 180 3.63 -14.86 -2.18
CA THR A 180 2.90 -15.31 -0.99
C THR A 180 1.50 -15.83 -1.33
N ASN A 181 0.96 -16.73 -0.52
CA ASN A 181 -0.39 -17.27 -0.72
C ASN A 181 -1.45 -16.15 -0.74
N TYR A 182 -1.26 -15.08 0.02
CA TYR A 182 -2.13 -13.91 0.00
C TYR A 182 -2.20 -13.26 -1.41
N HIS A 183 -1.06 -13.01 -2.06
CA HIS A 183 -1.04 -12.44 -3.40
C HIS A 183 -1.61 -13.41 -4.45
N LYS A 184 -1.29 -14.70 -4.32
CA LYS A 184 -1.85 -15.74 -5.19
C LYS A 184 -3.38 -15.79 -5.10
N LEU A 185 -3.92 -15.75 -3.88
CA LEU A 185 -5.36 -15.77 -3.65
C LEU A 185 -6.04 -14.53 -4.24
N ARG A 186 -5.42 -13.35 -4.06
CA ARG A 186 -5.91 -12.10 -4.64
C ARG A 186 -5.97 -12.16 -6.17
N LEU A 187 -4.92 -12.69 -6.82
CA LEU A 187 -4.91 -12.90 -8.27
C LEU A 187 -6.01 -13.89 -8.72
N CYS A 188 -6.22 -14.98 -8.00
CA CYS A 188 -7.32 -15.91 -8.28
C CYS A 188 -8.67 -15.19 -8.21
N MET A 189 -8.92 -14.42 -7.15
CA MET A 189 -10.16 -13.66 -6.99
C MET A 189 -10.36 -12.67 -8.13
N LEU A 190 -9.30 -11.95 -8.53
CA LEU A 190 -9.35 -10.99 -9.62
C LEU A 190 -9.72 -11.66 -10.95
N VAL A 191 -9.06 -12.78 -11.27
CA VAL A 191 -9.36 -13.57 -12.48
C VAL A 191 -10.80 -14.06 -12.47
N LEU A 192 -11.28 -14.56 -11.34
CA LEU A 192 -12.64 -15.07 -11.21
C LEU A 192 -13.69 -13.94 -11.33
N CYS A 193 -13.42 -12.79 -10.79
CA CYS A 193 -14.30 -11.61 -10.94
C CYS A 193 -14.39 -11.13 -12.39
N HIS A 194 -13.31 -11.29 -13.16
CA HIS A 194 -13.23 -10.82 -14.54
C HIS A 194 -13.72 -11.83 -15.58
N VAL A 195 -13.21 -13.06 -15.50
CA VAL A 195 -13.48 -14.12 -16.49
C VAL A 195 -14.74 -14.94 -16.13
N GLY A 196 -15.16 -14.89 -14.86
CA GLY A 196 -16.24 -15.73 -14.35
C GLY A 196 -15.77 -17.14 -13.94
N ILE A 197 -16.70 -17.92 -13.37
CA ILE A 197 -16.42 -19.27 -12.87
C ILE A 197 -16.58 -20.25 -14.05
N HIS A 198 -15.65 -20.22 -14.99
CA HIS A 198 -15.66 -21.16 -16.14
C HIS A 198 -14.79 -22.40 -15.91
N GLN A 199 -13.91 -22.40 -14.92
CA GLN A 199 -13.12 -23.56 -14.53
C GLN A 199 -13.28 -23.82 -13.03
N PRO A 200 -13.42 -25.11 -12.63
CA PRO A 200 -13.53 -25.43 -11.23
C PRO A 200 -12.27 -25.01 -10.48
N LEU A 201 -12.47 -24.32 -9.37
CA LEU A 201 -11.42 -23.96 -8.41
C LEU A 201 -10.85 -25.19 -7.67
N ASP A 202 -11.31 -26.39 -8.01
CA ASP A 202 -10.95 -27.67 -7.39
C ASP A 202 -9.44 -27.96 -7.43
N HIS A 203 -8.73 -27.26 -8.34
CA HIS A 203 -7.26 -27.36 -8.43
C HIS A 203 -6.51 -26.39 -7.51
N LEU A 204 -7.18 -25.47 -6.82
CA LEU A 204 -6.47 -24.53 -5.94
C LEU A 204 -5.79 -25.23 -4.76
N SER A 205 -6.34 -26.33 -4.28
CA SER A 205 -5.71 -27.17 -3.26
C SER A 205 -4.32 -27.69 -3.70
N THR A 206 -4.12 -27.91 -4.99
CA THR A 206 -2.83 -28.36 -5.52
C THR A 206 -1.73 -27.29 -5.48
N PHE A 207 -2.11 -26.03 -5.29
CA PHE A 207 -1.20 -24.90 -5.17
C PHE A 207 -0.90 -24.48 -3.72
N GLY A 208 -1.37 -25.28 -2.74
CA GLY A 208 -1.06 -25.08 -1.33
C GLY A 208 -1.99 -24.11 -0.58
N PHE A 209 -3.20 -23.87 -1.13
CA PHE A 209 -4.24 -23.15 -0.39
C PHE A 209 -4.92 -24.08 0.61
N SER A 210 -5.27 -23.53 1.78
CA SER A 210 -6.08 -24.25 2.75
C SER A 210 -7.55 -24.34 2.31
N ASP A 211 -8.27 -25.32 2.84
CA ASP A 211 -9.71 -25.46 2.57
C ASP A 211 -10.49 -24.22 3.04
N ASP A 212 -10.00 -23.55 4.10
CA ASP A 212 -10.58 -22.31 4.58
C ASP A 212 -10.38 -21.16 3.57
N ASP A 213 -9.19 -21.01 2.98
CA ASP A 213 -8.91 -19.98 1.95
C ASP A 213 -9.81 -20.19 0.74
N ILE A 214 -9.96 -21.43 0.30
CA ILE A 214 -10.82 -21.82 -0.83
C ILE A 214 -12.29 -21.52 -0.49
N SER A 215 -12.76 -21.91 0.69
CA SER A 215 -14.14 -21.68 1.15
C SER A 215 -14.46 -20.18 1.24
N VAL A 216 -13.55 -19.37 1.79
CA VAL A 216 -13.71 -17.90 1.87
C VAL A 216 -13.78 -17.30 0.47
N THR A 217 -12.91 -17.72 -0.45
CA THR A 217 -12.91 -17.26 -1.84
C THR A 217 -14.25 -17.54 -2.52
N TYR A 218 -14.78 -18.76 -2.39
CA TYR A 218 -16.10 -19.11 -2.94
C TYR A 218 -17.23 -18.27 -2.34
N LYS A 219 -17.22 -18.02 -1.03
CA LYS A 219 -18.24 -17.21 -0.36
C LYS A 219 -18.23 -15.77 -0.86
N ILE A 220 -17.04 -15.16 -0.99
CA ILE A 220 -16.89 -13.80 -1.50
C ILE A 220 -17.37 -13.71 -2.94
N LEU A 221 -16.97 -14.66 -3.79
CA LEU A 221 -17.40 -14.68 -5.18
C LEU A 221 -18.91 -14.91 -5.31
N ALA A 222 -19.48 -15.84 -4.53
CA ALA A 222 -20.92 -16.07 -4.51
C ALA A 222 -21.68 -14.80 -4.13
N LEU A 223 -21.21 -14.04 -3.13
CA LEU A 223 -21.80 -12.75 -2.78
C LEU A 223 -21.73 -11.75 -3.94
N ILE A 224 -20.57 -11.60 -4.59
CA ILE A 224 -20.38 -10.67 -5.72
C ILE A 224 -21.31 -11.05 -6.89
N PHE A 225 -21.41 -12.34 -7.24
CA PHE A 225 -22.24 -12.80 -8.36
C PHE A 225 -23.72 -12.79 -8.04
N CYS A 226 -24.15 -13.22 -6.83
CA CYS A 226 -25.55 -13.16 -6.43
C CYS A 226 -26.06 -11.71 -6.43
N LEU A 227 -25.28 -10.78 -5.93
CA LEU A 227 -25.69 -9.39 -5.83
C LEU A 227 -25.76 -8.72 -7.22
N ARG A 228 -24.90 -9.09 -8.18
CA ARG A 228 -25.01 -8.64 -9.58
C ARG A 228 -26.26 -9.14 -10.27
N CYS A 229 -26.73 -10.34 -9.95
CA CYS A 229 -27.98 -10.89 -10.52
C CYS A 229 -29.24 -10.18 -10.02
N PHE A 230 -29.19 -9.48 -8.89
CA PHE A 230 -30.32 -8.71 -8.35
C PHE A 230 -30.34 -7.26 -8.80
N SER A 231 -29.26 -6.75 -9.42
CA SER A 231 -29.12 -5.36 -9.87
C SER A 231 -29.37 -5.19 -11.39
N SER A 232 -29.61 -6.27 -12.10
CA SER A 232 -30.01 -6.34 -13.53
C SER A 232 -31.51 -6.60 -13.65
#